data_c2f206fd45334d011ae045b560db579c
#
_entry.id   c2f206fd45334d011ae045b560db579c
#
_cell.length_a   1.000
_cell.length_b   1.000
_cell.length_c   1.000
_cell.angle_alpha   90.00
_cell.angle_beta   90.00
_cell.angle_gamma   90.00
#
_symmetry.space_group_name_H-M   'P 1'
#
loop_
_entity.id
_entity.type
_entity.pdbx_description
1 polymer ?
#
loop_
_entity_poly.entity_id
_entity_poly.type
_entity_poly.pdbx_seq_one_letter_code
_entity_poly.pdbx_strand_id
1 'polypeptide(L)'
;MAELVLKQGETVIATARKPEVLDDLKAKYPPSQLLTVKLDVDNSQDIKDAFAKAKETFGRIDVVFNNAGWAVAGEIEGHPEKEARRMFDTNFWGAANVSKEAVQFFRDENKPSGGLLLNNSALNGVQAQSGLGYYAASKYGMFIFVMTDVAKLTEDPSHSIRRFNSSSCRGVGSSLEY
;
A
#
# COMPACT_ATOMS: atom_id res chain seq x y z
N MET A 1 3.88 -2.43 11.03
CA MET A 1 4.84 -2.66 9.92
C MET A 1 6.04 -1.71 10.03
N ALA A 2 5.87 -0.39 9.97
CA ALA A 2 6.99 0.58 10.02
C ALA A 2 7.98 0.32 11.17
N GLU A 3 7.50 0.17 12.41
CA GLU A 3 8.38 -0.08 13.57
C GLU A 3 9.13 -1.42 13.48
N LEU A 4 8.57 -2.44 12.86
CA LEU A 4 9.26 -3.71 12.64
C LEU A 4 10.46 -3.56 11.69
N VAL A 5 10.26 -2.81 10.61
CA VAL A 5 11.30 -2.54 9.61
C VAL A 5 12.41 -1.66 10.20
N LEU A 6 12.03 -0.62 10.95
CA LEU A 6 12.97 0.26 11.66
C LEU A 6 13.83 -0.49 12.68
N LYS A 7 13.28 -1.46 13.41
CA LYS A 7 14.02 -2.31 14.36
C LYS A 7 15.07 -3.20 13.69
N GLN A 8 14.92 -3.47 12.39
CA GLN A 8 15.91 -4.22 11.60
C GLN A 8 17.02 -3.32 11.05
N GLY A 9 17.00 -2.02 11.37
CA GLY A 9 18.00 -1.06 10.90
C GLY A 9 17.71 -0.46 9.54
N GLU A 10 16.57 -0.81 8.93
CA GLU A 10 16.16 -0.31 7.63
C GLU A 10 15.60 1.11 7.70
N THR A 11 15.61 1.80 6.57
CA THR A 11 15.06 3.15 6.43
C THR A 11 13.57 3.11 6.06
N VAL A 12 12.75 3.95 6.70
CA VAL A 12 11.30 3.96 6.51
C VAL A 12 10.78 5.36 6.21
N ILE A 13 9.88 5.43 5.24
CA ILE A 13 9.01 6.58 5.02
C ILE A 13 7.62 6.19 5.53
N ALA A 14 7.28 6.70 6.71
CA ALA A 14 5.98 6.46 7.32
C ALA A 14 5.00 7.57 6.92
N THR A 15 3.83 7.18 6.41
CA THR A 15 2.83 8.11 5.92
C THR A 15 1.52 8.01 6.69
N ALA A 16 0.87 9.13 6.90
CA ALA A 16 -0.46 9.21 7.50
C ALA A 16 -1.19 10.46 7.00
N ARG A 17 -2.53 10.42 7.01
CA ARG A 17 -3.36 11.61 6.72
C ARG A 17 -3.11 12.75 7.71
N LYS A 18 -2.83 12.38 8.96
CA LYS A 18 -2.46 13.28 10.05
C LYS A 18 -1.09 12.84 10.58
N PRO A 19 -0.01 13.50 10.17
CA PRO A 19 1.36 13.10 10.55
C PRO A 19 1.60 13.04 12.06
N GLU A 20 0.84 13.79 12.85
CA GLU A 20 0.95 13.87 14.31
C GLU A 20 0.75 12.50 14.98
N VAL A 21 0.01 11.58 14.37
CA VAL A 21 -0.15 10.21 14.86
C VAL A 21 1.15 9.39 14.83
N LEU A 22 2.18 9.90 14.15
CA LEU A 22 3.50 9.30 14.02
C LEU A 22 4.56 9.94 14.94
N ASP A 23 4.19 10.93 15.77
CA ASP A 23 5.15 11.68 16.60
C ASP A 23 5.88 10.78 17.60
N ASP A 24 5.18 9.83 18.22
CA ASP A 24 5.80 8.84 19.11
C ASP A 24 6.83 7.96 18.38
N LEU A 25 6.57 7.64 17.12
CA LEU A 25 7.52 6.88 16.30
C LEU A 25 8.70 7.76 15.91
N LYS A 26 8.43 9.00 15.51
CA LYS A 26 9.44 10.00 15.14
C LYS A 26 10.39 10.33 16.29
N ALA A 27 9.90 10.32 17.53
CA ALA A 27 10.73 10.55 18.71
C ALA A 27 11.75 9.42 19.00
N LYS A 28 11.49 8.21 18.48
CA LYS A 28 12.32 7.01 18.72
C LYS A 28 13.44 6.82 17.71
N TYR A 29 13.32 7.40 16.52
CA TYR A 29 14.24 7.12 15.39
C TYR A 29 14.77 8.42 14.78
N PRO A 30 16.06 8.44 14.38
CA PRO A 30 16.67 9.62 13.79
C PRO A 30 16.13 9.92 12.39
N PRO A 31 16.22 11.18 11.92
CA PRO A 31 15.78 11.57 10.57
C PRO A 31 16.51 10.83 9.43
N SER A 32 17.69 10.27 9.69
CA SER A 32 18.42 9.44 8.74
C SER A 32 17.80 8.06 8.53
N GLN A 33 16.90 7.63 9.42
CA GLN A 33 16.25 6.33 9.37
C GLN A 33 14.74 6.42 9.17
N LEU A 34 14.10 7.48 9.68
CA LEU A 34 12.65 7.68 9.59
C LEU A 34 12.30 9.05 9.03
N LEU A 35 11.56 9.05 7.93
CA LEU A 35 10.87 10.22 7.41
C LEU A 35 9.36 10.05 7.63
N THR A 36 8.70 11.05 8.23
CA THR A 36 7.24 11.09 8.34
C THR A 36 6.67 12.08 7.33
N VAL A 37 5.67 11.66 6.54
CA VAL A 37 5.07 12.48 5.48
C VAL A 37 3.55 12.43 5.57
N LYS A 38 2.91 13.58 5.35
CA LYS A 38 1.47 13.61 5.14
C LYS A 38 1.14 12.91 3.83
N LEU A 39 0.17 12.01 3.89
CA LEU A 39 -0.38 11.34 2.70
C LEU A 39 -1.83 10.95 2.95
N ASP A 40 -2.72 11.58 2.20
CA ASP A 40 -4.08 11.10 1.98
C ASP A 40 -4.13 10.45 0.59
N VAL A 41 -4.41 9.15 0.52
CA VAL A 41 -4.44 8.41 -0.75
C VAL A 41 -5.60 8.85 -1.66
N ASP A 42 -6.60 9.55 -1.10
CA ASP A 42 -7.71 10.16 -1.85
C ASP A 42 -7.27 11.47 -2.54
N ASN A 43 -6.06 11.97 -2.23
CA ASN A 43 -5.49 13.18 -2.82
C ASN A 43 -4.27 12.84 -3.69
N SER A 44 -4.42 12.99 -4.99
CA SER A 44 -3.34 12.68 -5.96
C SER A 44 -2.09 13.56 -5.79
N GLN A 45 -2.23 14.79 -5.29
CA GLN A 45 -1.08 15.65 -5.04
C GLN A 45 -0.29 15.17 -3.81
N ASP A 46 -0.97 14.77 -2.72
CA ASP A 46 -0.31 14.20 -1.53
C ASP A 46 0.53 12.96 -1.91
N ILE A 47 0.03 12.12 -2.85
CA ILE A 47 0.78 10.96 -3.35
C ILE A 47 2.08 11.41 -4.03
N LYS A 48 2.00 12.33 -4.99
CA LYS A 48 3.17 12.83 -5.72
C LYS A 48 4.19 13.48 -4.78
N ASP A 49 3.72 14.30 -3.85
CA ASP A 49 4.58 15.01 -2.89
C ASP A 49 5.29 14.00 -1.97
N ALA A 50 4.63 12.93 -1.56
CA ALA A 50 5.24 11.89 -0.74
C ALA A 50 6.37 11.15 -1.48
N PHE A 51 6.17 10.78 -2.75
CA PHE A 51 7.21 10.16 -3.56
C PHE A 51 8.37 11.13 -3.89
N ALA A 52 8.06 12.39 -4.19
CA ALA A 52 9.09 13.42 -4.40
C ALA A 52 9.94 13.63 -3.12
N LYS A 53 9.30 13.70 -1.95
CA LYS A 53 9.99 13.83 -0.66
C LYS A 53 10.85 12.63 -0.33
N ALA A 54 10.38 11.43 -0.68
CA ALA A 54 11.15 10.19 -0.54
C ALA A 54 12.43 10.22 -1.40
N LYS A 55 12.30 10.64 -2.66
CA LYS A 55 13.42 10.80 -3.58
C LYS A 55 14.43 11.83 -3.06
N GLU A 56 13.95 12.99 -2.62
CA GLU A 56 14.79 14.06 -2.06
C GLU A 56 15.61 13.59 -0.85
N THR A 57 14.98 12.80 0.03
CA THR A 57 15.56 12.43 1.32
C THR A 57 16.48 11.22 1.22
N PHE A 58 16.06 10.17 0.50
CA PHE A 58 16.75 8.87 0.47
C PHE A 58 17.22 8.43 -0.92
N GLY A 59 16.82 9.13 -1.97
CA GLY A 59 17.25 8.89 -3.36
C GLY A 59 16.58 7.70 -4.05
N ARG A 60 16.01 6.73 -3.29
CA ARG A 60 15.36 5.53 -3.83
C ARG A 60 14.24 5.01 -2.92
N ILE A 61 13.39 4.20 -3.49
CA ILE A 61 12.38 3.43 -2.75
C ILE A 61 12.47 1.98 -3.23
N ASP A 62 12.78 1.06 -2.31
CA ASP A 62 12.89 -0.37 -2.65
C ASP A 62 11.56 -1.10 -2.50
N VAL A 63 10.75 -0.68 -1.51
CA VAL A 63 9.47 -1.32 -1.21
C VAL A 63 8.40 -0.26 -0.96
N VAL A 64 7.26 -0.40 -1.59
CA VAL A 64 6.03 0.35 -1.28
C VAL A 64 5.01 -0.61 -0.68
N PHE A 65 4.59 -0.36 0.55
CA PHE A 65 3.51 -1.08 1.22
C PHE A 65 2.22 -0.25 1.19
N ASN A 66 1.37 -0.55 0.23
CA ASN A 66 0.09 0.13 0.01
C ASN A 66 -0.95 -0.48 0.95
N ASN A 67 -1.15 0.16 2.11
CA ASN A 67 -1.95 -0.37 3.22
C ASN A 67 -3.25 0.38 3.46
N ALA A 68 -3.37 1.63 3.03
CA ALA A 68 -4.53 2.47 3.30
C ALA A 68 -5.84 1.79 2.88
N GLY A 69 -6.81 1.79 3.79
CA GLY A 69 -8.11 1.20 3.54
C GLY A 69 -8.95 1.16 4.81
N TRP A 70 -10.24 1.06 4.63
CA TRP A 70 -11.22 0.95 5.70
C TRP A 70 -12.43 0.19 5.24
N ALA A 71 -13.26 -0.27 6.19
CA ALA A 71 -14.46 -1.04 5.93
C ALA A 71 -15.65 -0.46 6.68
N VAL A 72 -16.82 -0.61 6.11
CA VAL A 72 -18.10 -0.42 6.78
C VAL A 72 -18.90 -1.70 6.60
N ALA A 73 -19.49 -2.17 7.67
CA ALA A 73 -20.40 -3.32 7.69
C ALA A 73 -21.84 -2.84 7.73
N GLY A 74 -22.71 -3.48 6.96
CA GLY A 74 -24.14 -3.21 6.94
C GLY A 74 -24.83 -3.88 5.74
N GLU A 75 -26.13 -3.92 5.78
CA GLU A 75 -26.96 -4.39 4.66
C GLU A 75 -26.82 -3.41 3.47
N ILE A 76 -26.86 -3.93 2.25
CA ILE A 76 -26.61 -3.15 1.02
C ILE A 76 -27.60 -2.00 0.91
N GLU A 77 -28.88 -2.27 1.18
CA GLU A 77 -29.98 -1.28 1.09
C GLU A 77 -29.92 -0.22 2.20
N GLY A 78 -29.30 -0.53 3.33
CA GLY A 78 -29.15 0.39 4.46
C GLY A 78 -27.88 1.25 4.39
N HIS A 79 -27.02 1.02 3.39
CA HIS A 79 -25.72 1.68 3.32
C HIS A 79 -25.80 3.02 2.59
N PRO A 80 -25.38 4.14 3.22
CA PRO A 80 -25.33 5.42 2.53
C PRO A 80 -24.40 5.37 1.31
N GLU A 81 -24.92 5.71 0.13
CA GLU A 81 -24.13 5.70 -1.11
C GLU A 81 -22.85 6.51 -1.01
N LYS A 82 -22.90 7.65 -0.31
CA LYS A 82 -21.72 8.50 -0.09
C LYS A 82 -20.58 7.78 0.66
N GLU A 83 -20.92 6.95 1.63
CA GLU A 83 -19.91 6.18 2.39
C GLU A 83 -19.33 5.04 1.53
N ALA A 84 -20.18 4.34 0.79
CA ALA A 84 -19.75 3.33 -0.15
C ALA A 84 -18.77 3.91 -1.18
N ARG A 85 -19.08 5.06 -1.78
CA ARG A 85 -18.20 5.76 -2.73
C ARG A 85 -16.86 6.14 -2.09
N ARG A 86 -16.88 6.76 -0.90
CA ARG A 86 -15.65 7.10 -0.18
C ARG A 86 -14.79 5.87 0.14
N MET A 87 -15.41 4.74 0.44
CA MET A 87 -14.68 3.49 0.65
C MET A 87 -13.97 3.04 -0.63
N PHE A 88 -14.64 3.14 -1.79
CA PHE A 88 -14.02 2.87 -3.09
C PHE A 88 -12.92 3.89 -3.42
N ASP A 89 -13.11 5.17 -3.11
CA ASP A 89 -12.08 6.18 -3.32
C ASP A 89 -10.79 5.80 -2.60
N THR A 90 -10.87 5.42 -1.33
CA THR A 90 -9.69 5.02 -0.56
C THR A 90 -9.18 3.62 -0.97
N ASN A 91 -10.07 2.59 -0.95
CA ASN A 91 -9.64 1.19 -1.05
C ASN A 91 -9.24 0.78 -2.47
N PHE A 92 -9.84 1.40 -3.49
CA PHE A 92 -9.59 1.08 -4.89
C PHE A 92 -8.81 2.20 -5.59
N TRP A 93 -9.38 3.40 -5.70
CA TRP A 93 -8.73 4.48 -6.46
C TRP A 93 -7.46 5.00 -5.79
N GLY A 94 -7.46 5.17 -4.47
CA GLY A 94 -6.27 5.52 -3.71
C GLY A 94 -5.17 4.49 -3.88
N ALA A 95 -5.51 3.20 -3.72
CA ALA A 95 -4.57 2.11 -3.91
C ALA A 95 -4.03 2.03 -5.35
N ALA A 96 -4.89 2.24 -6.36
CA ALA A 96 -4.49 2.25 -7.77
C ALA A 96 -3.55 3.42 -8.09
N ASN A 97 -3.83 4.62 -7.57
CA ASN A 97 -3.00 5.80 -7.77
C ASN A 97 -1.62 5.66 -7.12
N VAL A 98 -1.56 5.15 -5.88
CA VAL A 98 -0.28 4.85 -5.22
C VAL A 98 0.50 3.78 -5.99
N SER A 99 -0.18 2.72 -6.47
CA SER A 99 0.46 1.67 -7.26
C SER A 99 1.05 2.21 -8.56
N LYS A 100 0.32 3.07 -9.26
CA LYS A 100 0.80 3.72 -10.50
C LYS A 100 2.05 4.56 -10.23
N GLU A 101 2.05 5.39 -9.20
CA GLU A 101 3.19 6.23 -8.84
C GLU A 101 4.40 5.38 -8.43
N ALA A 102 4.17 4.31 -7.65
CA ALA A 102 5.22 3.39 -7.24
C ALA A 102 5.90 2.72 -8.45
N VAL A 103 5.12 2.20 -9.39
CA VAL A 103 5.65 1.54 -10.61
C VAL A 103 6.44 2.53 -11.46
N GLN A 104 5.94 3.76 -11.63
CA GLN A 104 6.68 4.81 -12.35
C GLN A 104 8.00 5.12 -11.66
N PHE A 105 7.99 5.29 -10.34
CA PHE A 105 9.18 5.56 -9.54
C PHE A 105 10.21 4.42 -9.64
N PHE A 106 9.79 3.18 -9.50
CA PHE A 106 10.67 2.01 -9.60
C PHE A 106 11.35 1.89 -10.96
N ARG A 107 10.64 2.24 -12.02
CA ARG A 107 11.15 2.18 -13.39
C ARG A 107 12.08 3.35 -13.73
N ASP A 108 11.65 4.57 -13.40
CA ASP A 108 12.26 5.77 -13.95
C ASP A 108 13.30 6.40 -13.00
N GLU A 109 13.08 6.27 -11.68
CA GLU A 109 13.86 6.96 -10.65
C GLU A 109 14.89 6.06 -9.97
N ASN A 110 14.54 4.81 -9.67
CA ASN A 110 15.49 3.91 -9.01
C ASN A 110 16.68 3.57 -9.92
N LYS A 111 17.90 3.55 -9.33
CA LYS A 111 19.12 3.09 -9.98
C LYS A 111 19.83 2.07 -9.08
N PRO A 112 19.93 0.78 -9.47
CA PRO A 112 19.28 0.17 -10.65
C PRO A 112 17.76 0.23 -10.58
N SER A 113 17.08 0.18 -11.73
CA SER A 113 15.63 0.14 -11.85
C SER A 113 15.06 -1.09 -11.13
N GLY A 114 13.88 -0.94 -10.56
CA GLY A 114 13.14 -2.00 -9.87
C GLY A 114 12.70 -1.62 -8.47
N GLY A 115 11.83 -2.44 -7.90
CA GLY A 115 11.26 -2.29 -6.57
C GLY A 115 10.18 -3.33 -6.33
N LEU A 116 9.63 -3.35 -5.11
CA LEU A 116 8.58 -4.27 -4.70
C LEU A 116 7.33 -3.49 -4.27
N LEU A 117 6.23 -3.73 -4.94
CA LEU A 117 4.92 -3.20 -4.55
C LEU A 117 4.13 -4.26 -3.80
N LEU A 118 3.79 -3.97 -2.55
CA LEU A 118 2.94 -4.81 -1.70
C LEU A 118 1.60 -4.11 -1.51
N ASN A 119 0.52 -4.73 -1.95
CA ASN A 119 -0.83 -4.23 -1.75
C ASN A 119 -1.54 -5.05 -0.68
N ASN A 120 -1.98 -4.37 0.38
CA ASN A 120 -2.73 -5.01 1.47
C ASN A 120 -4.16 -5.28 1.04
N SER A 121 -4.44 -6.53 0.71
CA SER A 121 -5.80 -7.01 0.44
C SER A 121 -6.49 -7.43 1.75
N ALA A 122 -7.53 -8.23 1.65
CA ALA A 122 -8.24 -8.82 2.77
C ALA A 122 -8.80 -10.18 2.31
N LEU A 123 -9.28 -10.99 3.26
CA LEU A 123 -10.03 -12.21 2.93
C LEU A 123 -11.22 -11.88 2.01
N ASN A 124 -11.87 -10.73 2.23
CA ASN A 124 -12.96 -10.23 1.41
C ASN A 124 -12.54 -9.80 -0.01
N GLY A 125 -11.25 -9.76 -0.32
CA GLY A 125 -10.73 -9.59 -1.67
C GLY A 125 -10.72 -10.89 -2.50
N VAL A 126 -11.07 -12.04 -1.90
CA VAL A 126 -11.14 -13.36 -2.55
C VAL A 126 -12.38 -14.15 -2.14
N GLN A 127 -13.04 -13.79 -1.05
CA GLN A 127 -14.24 -14.44 -0.53
C GLN A 127 -15.23 -13.39 0.00
N ALA A 128 -16.46 -13.39 -0.51
CA ALA A 128 -17.50 -12.50 -0.03
C ALA A 128 -18.04 -12.94 1.34
N GLN A 129 -18.40 -11.98 2.17
CA GLN A 129 -19.07 -12.18 3.46
C GLN A 129 -20.32 -11.31 3.51
N SER A 130 -21.38 -11.83 4.15
CA SER A 130 -22.61 -11.06 4.40
C SER A 130 -22.32 -9.79 5.19
N GLY A 131 -23.00 -8.70 4.86
CA GLY A 131 -22.83 -7.39 5.50
C GLY A 131 -21.56 -6.62 5.08
N LEU A 132 -20.74 -7.15 4.16
CA LEU A 132 -19.50 -6.50 3.70
C LEU A 132 -19.48 -6.30 2.16
N GLY A 133 -20.64 -6.19 1.51
CA GLY A 133 -20.75 -6.16 0.05
C GLY A 133 -19.89 -5.11 -0.64
N TYR A 134 -20.02 -3.84 -0.24
CA TYR A 134 -19.22 -2.75 -0.83
C TYR A 134 -17.73 -2.87 -0.49
N TYR A 135 -17.39 -3.31 0.73
CA TYR A 135 -16.00 -3.55 1.10
C TYR A 135 -15.38 -4.67 0.27
N ALA A 136 -16.05 -5.82 0.18
CA ALA A 136 -15.61 -6.94 -0.63
C ALA A 136 -15.42 -6.51 -2.09
N ALA A 137 -16.38 -5.82 -2.69
CA ALA A 137 -16.27 -5.32 -4.05
C ALA A 137 -15.06 -4.41 -4.27
N SER A 138 -14.77 -3.50 -3.32
CA SER A 138 -13.59 -2.62 -3.39
C SER A 138 -12.27 -3.40 -3.32
N LYS A 139 -12.19 -4.43 -2.49
CA LYS A 139 -10.99 -5.27 -2.32
C LYS A 139 -10.81 -6.26 -3.47
N TYR A 140 -11.89 -6.83 -4.02
CA TYR A 140 -11.85 -7.63 -5.25
C TYR A 140 -11.37 -6.80 -6.44
N GLY A 141 -11.94 -5.59 -6.62
CA GLY A 141 -11.54 -4.68 -7.69
C GLY A 141 -10.06 -4.37 -7.63
N MET A 142 -9.54 -4.03 -6.45
CA MET A 142 -8.12 -3.76 -6.23
C MET A 142 -7.25 -5.01 -6.48
N PHE A 143 -7.68 -6.20 -6.04
CA PHE A 143 -6.95 -7.44 -6.28
C PHE A 143 -6.80 -7.73 -7.79
N ILE A 144 -7.89 -7.64 -8.56
CA ILE A 144 -7.87 -7.86 -10.02
C ILE A 144 -7.00 -6.80 -10.72
N PHE A 145 -7.13 -5.52 -10.32
CA PHE A 145 -6.31 -4.43 -10.88
C PHE A 145 -4.81 -4.72 -10.73
N VAL A 146 -4.37 -5.09 -9.52
CA VAL A 146 -2.96 -5.40 -9.26
C VAL A 146 -2.48 -6.63 -10.04
N MET A 147 -3.33 -7.67 -10.16
CA MET A 147 -2.96 -8.88 -10.92
C MET A 147 -2.74 -8.59 -12.41
N THR A 148 -3.49 -7.66 -13.00
CA THR A 148 -3.30 -7.27 -14.41
C THR A 148 -2.03 -6.46 -14.64
N ASP A 149 -1.66 -5.59 -13.71
CA ASP A 149 -0.41 -4.82 -13.81
C ASP A 149 0.83 -5.69 -13.64
N VAL A 150 0.81 -6.64 -12.70
CA VAL A 150 1.91 -7.60 -12.51
C VAL A 150 2.12 -8.47 -13.76
N ALA A 151 1.06 -8.83 -14.48
CA ALA A 151 1.17 -9.59 -15.72
C ALA A 151 1.97 -8.85 -16.80
N LYS A 152 1.71 -7.54 -17.00
CA LYS A 152 2.43 -6.70 -17.97
C LYS A 152 3.91 -6.53 -17.63
N LEU A 153 4.23 -6.38 -16.34
CA LEU A 153 5.61 -6.18 -15.89
C LEU A 153 6.47 -7.45 -16.01
N THR A 154 5.86 -8.61 -16.13
CA THR A 154 6.56 -9.90 -16.31
C THR A 154 6.76 -10.30 -17.76
N GLU A 155 6.09 -9.66 -18.73
CA GLU A 155 6.29 -9.87 -20.17
C GLU A 155 7.51 -9.11 -20.72
N ASP A 156 8.02 -8.11 -20.01
CA ASP A 156 9.25 -7.39 -20.36
C ASP A 156 10.44 -7.98 -19.59
N PRO A 157 11.39 -8.69 -20.27
CA PRO A 157 12.56 -9.28 -19.63
C PRO A 157 13.52 -8.26 -18.97
N SER A 158 13.39 -6.98 -19.32
CA SER A 158 14.21 -5.88 -18.74
C SER A 158 13.68 -5.42 -17.37
N HIS A 159 12.47 -5.83 -16.96
CA HIS A 159 11.84 -5.43 -15.72
C HIS A 159 11.74 -6.63 -14.77
N SER A 160 12.74 -6.84 -13.93
CA SER A 160 12.70 -7.90 -12.88
C SER A 160 11.88 -7.46 -11.67
N ILE A 161 10.55 -7.51 -11.76
CA ILE A 161 9.71 -7.53 -10.57
C ILE A 161 9.63 -8.97 -10.09
N ARG A 162 10.22 -9.25 -8.93
CA ARG A 162 10.19 -10.58 -8.34
C ARG A 162 8.75 -10.92 -7.93
N ARG A 163 8.19 -11.96 -8.53
CA ARG A 163 6.95 -12.58 -8.03
C ARG A 163 7.22 -13.15 -6.64
N PHE A 164 6.43 -12.75 -5.68
CA PHE A 164 6.35 -13.46 -4.41
C PHE A 164 5.56 -14.75 -4.67
N ASN A 165 6.27 -15.86 -4.88
CA ASN A 165 5.63 -17.16 -5.04
C ASN A 165 5.19 -17.63 -3.65
N SER A 166 3.91 -17.93 -3.46
CA SER A 166 3.33 -18.44 -2.21
C SER A 166 3.99 -19.71 -1.66
N SER A 167 4.85 -20.35 -2.44
CA SER A 167 5.65 -21.50 -2.00
C SER A 167 6.81 -21.14 -1.05
N SER A 168 7.18 -19.86 -0.93
CA SER A 168 8.24 -19.40 -0.01
C SER A 168 7.76 -19.12 1.42
N CYS A 169 6.45 -19.17 1.67
CA CYS A 169 5.84 -18.96 3.00
C CYS A 169 5.73 -20.23 3.84
N ARG A 170 6.57 -21.26 3.59
CA ARG A 170 6.69 -22.39 4.54
C ARG A 170 7.63 -21.98 5.68
N GLY A 171 7.07 -21.37 6.71
CA GLY A 171 7.87 -21.09 7.93
C GLY A 171 7.39 -19.98 8.84
N VAL A 172 6.24 -19.34 8.58
CA VAL A 172 5.65 -18.41 9.55
C VAL A 172 4.44 -19.09 10.17
N GLY A 173 4.65 -19.56 11.42
CA GLY A 173 3.64 -20.27 12.20
C GLY A 173 2.37 -19.43 12.37
N SER A 174 1.25 -20.13 12.30
CA SER A 174 -0.08 -19.67 12.65
C SER A 174 -0.14 -19.28 14.13
N SER A 175 -0.14 -18.00 14.42
CA SER A 175 -0.67 -17.44 15.65
C SER A 175 -1.16 -16.03 15.36
N LEU A 176 -2.40 -15.95 14.90
CA LEU A 176 -3.23 -14.76 14.97
C LEU A 176 -4.22 -15.02 16.09
N GLU A 177 -3.93 -14.51 17.28
CA GLU A 177 -4.94 -14.23 18.30
C GLU A 177 -5.55 -12.86 17.99
N TYR A 178 -6.88 -12.81 18.14
CA TYR A 178 -7.75 -11.66 17.88
C TYR A 178 -7.52 -10.51 18.86
#